data_6fe29c7ed9a66414ae8ce47bacd59e80
#
_entry.id   6fe29c7ed9a66414ae8ce47bacd59e80
#
_cell.length_a   1.000
_cell.length_b   1.000
_cell.length_c   1.000
_cell.angle_alpha   90.00
_cell.angle_beta   90.00
_cell.angle_gamma   90.00
#
_symmetry.space_group_name_H-M   'P 1'
#
loop_
_entity.id
_entity.type
_entity.pdbx_description
1 polymer ?
#
loop_
_entity_poly.entity_id
_entity_poly.type
_entity_poly.pdbx_seq_one_letter_code
_entity_poly.pdbx_strand_id
1 'polypeptide(L)'
;MSTSPTRVDPVLASVISGALDSIATEMGHKLARMSYSPIIRESEDFGCVICDDQARQLCESRESTPLQSGPIPGYIRGINRRFAEIGEEWKPGDVVIHNHSYYGASHGPDVAFAIPVFHKGELVGFSTTTAHHLDLGALTPGSCGIVDACDAYAEGLQFNAIKIEEEGRRNEWVWRILRDNVRAAPLVVGDMEAQVAAARIGAERFLEFVEHYGIDTVRAASADLMDYSERMLRAEIEALPDGTYSAEGFIDGFVDHPDPRYRDLRIAAAVTVDGSNIHVDLTGTADQIDLPLNMPFEGTVDIAIYLTLRSILLDSVTHEYVPANSGLFRPITIYAPEGCLANPRYPAPVIARFCPGNIVADTVMRALAPVVPDKVSAGVGNLKVVAYSGLMQQGGHWVYMDIQEGSYGGRLGKDGLDAVDTLYANTRNNPIEDIESHFPLRVTRYELRDGGMSGAGQWRGGIGTVRELEMLADGGFSLEGDGAKHAPPGLFGGEDGTPGAVLLNAGTQGELELPSKFPYRKATAGDRLMLIAPSGGGYGDPGKRDPAAEAEDRRDGFVAANLA
;
A
#
# COMPACT_ATOMS: atom_id res chain seq x y z
N MET A 1 -42.45 6.09 5.53
CA MET A 1 -42.18 6.11 6.97
C MET A 1 -40.86 5.42 7.16
N SER A 2 -39.80 6.17 7.38
CA SER A 2 -38.46 5.63 7.67
C SER A 2 -38.51 5.11 9.11
N THR A 3 -38.56 3.80 9.26
CA THR A 3 -38.32 3.18 10.57
C THR A 3 -36.85 3.35 10.86
N SER A 4 -36.48 4.15 11.86
CA SER A 4 -35.13 4.17 12.39
C SER A 4 -34.68 2.73 12.66
N PRO A 5 -33.49 2.32 12.22
CA PRO A 5 -33.02 0.98 12.49
C PRO A 5 -33.02 0.74 13.99
N THR A 6 -33.49 -0.43 14.41
CA THR A 6 -33.51 -0.84 15.82
C THR A 6 -32.06 -0.90 16.29
N ARG A 7 -31.64 0.00 17.18
CA ARG A 7 -30.28 -0.02 17.76
C ARG A 7 -30.08 -1.33 18.51
N VAL A 8 -28.93 -1.94 18.27
CA VAL A 8 -28.50 -3.15 18.97
C VAL A 8 -27.95 -2.77 20.35
N ASP A 9 -28.08 -3.68 21.32
CA ASP A 9 -27.41 -3.52 22.60
C ASP A 9 -25.89 -3.30 22.40
N PRO A 10 -25.28 -2.27 23.02
CA PRO A 10 -23.85 -1.96 22.82
C PRO A 10 -22.91 -3.12 23.15
N VAL A 11 -23.27 -3.97 24.12
CA VAL A 11 -22.47 -5.16 24.47
C VAL A 11 -22.53 -6.17 23.31
N LEU A 12 -23.72 -6.40 22.76
CA LEU A 12 -23.87 -7.28 21.59
C LEU A 12 -23.15 -6.71 20.37
N ALA A 13 -23.20 -5.40 20.11
CA ALA A 13 -22.45 -4.77 19.03
C ALA A 13 -20.93 -4.98 19.17
N SER A 14 -20.40 -4.85 20.40
CA SER A 14 -18.97 -5.12 20.68
C SER A 14 -18.60 -6.59 20.47
N VAL A 15 -19.44 -7.53 20.88
CA VAL A 15 -19.24 -8.97 20.66
C VAL A 15 -19.25 -9.29 19.16
N ILE A 16 -20.17 -8.70 18.42
CA ILE A 16 -20.27 -8.83 16.96
C ILE A 16 -19.03 -8.27 16.27
N SER A 17 -18.54 -7.10 16.67
CA SER A 17 -17.29 -6.52 16.14
C SER A 17 -16.10 -7.45 16.36
N GLY A 18 -15.91 -7.95 17.58
CA GLY A 18 -14.82 -8.87 17.89
C GLY A 18 -14.89 -10.21 17.13
N ALA A 19 -16.13 -10.70 16.88
CA ALA A 19 -16.32 -11.91 16.09
C ALA A 19 -15.98 -11.69 14.60
N LEU A 20 -16.37 -10.55 14.03
CA LEU A 20 -16.01 -10.16 12.65
C LEU A 20 -14.48 -10.01 12.50
N ASP A 21 -13.82 -9.30 13.42
CA ASP A 21 -12.36 -9.16 13.43
C ASP A 21 -11.66 -10.52 13.51
N SER A 22 -12.21 -11.47 14.29
CA SER A 22 -11.67 -12.83 14.41
C SER A 22 -11.77 -13.59 13.08
N ILE A 23 -12.85 -13.44 12.33
CA ILE A 23 -13.02 -14.05 11.01
C ILE A 23 -11.94 -13.53 10.05
N ALA A 24 -11.78 -12.22 9.94
CA ALA A 24 -10.79 -11.61 9.05
C ALA A 24 -9.36 -11.99 9.45
N THR A 25 -9.06 -12.06 10.75
CA THR A 25 -7.76 -12.51 11.28
C THR A 25 -7.48 -13.99 10.95
N GLU A 26 -8.48 -14.88 11.07
CA GLU A 26 -8.35 -16.30 10.65
C GLU A 26 -8.01 -16.41 9.16
N MET A 27 -8.67 -15.59 8.31
CA MET A 27 -8.36 -15.50 6.87
C MET A 27 -6.91 -15.10 6.63
N GLY A 28 -6.42 -14.03 7.28
CA GLY A 28 -5.05 -13.53 7.14
C GLY A 28 -4.00 -14.57 7.54
N HIS A 29 -4.16 -15.18 8.72
CA HIS A 29 -3.26 -16.25 9.18
C HIS A 29 -3.25 -17.45 8.21
N LYS A 30 -4.39 -17.79 7.64
CA LYS A 30 -4.48 -18.88 6.68
C LYS A 30 -3.76 -18.53 5.39
N LEU A 31 -3.97 -17.33 4.88
CA LEU A 31 -3.32 -16.85 3.66
C LEU A 31 -1.79 -16.85 3.81
N ALA A 32 -1.26 -16.20 4.84
CA ALA A 32 0.18 -16.16 5.10
C ALA A 32 0.81 -17.56 5.18
N ARG A 33 0.17 -18.50 5.90
CA ARG A 33 0.70 -19.86 6.09
C ARG A 33 0.62 -20.76 4.87
N MET A 34 -0.32 -20.50 3.96
CA MET A 34 -0.50 -21.33 2.76
C MET A 34 0.23 -20.78 1.54
N SER A 35 0.68 -19.53 1.59
CA SER A 35 1.34 -18.87 0.48
C SER A 35 2.75 -19.38 0.24
N TYR A 36 3.17 -19.30 -1.00
CA TYR A 36 4.45 -19.80 -1.50
C TYR A 36 5.48 -18.69 -1.67
N SER A 37 5.04 -17.51 -2.15
CA SER A 37 5.95 -16.40 -2.38
C SER A 37 6.31 -15.67 -1.08
N PRO A 38 7.55 -15.17 -0.96
CA PRO A 38 7.97 -14.38 0.19
C PRO A 38 7.15 -13.10 0.39
N ILE A 39 6.72 -12.46 -0.69
CA ILE A 39 5.97 -11.20 -0.59
C ILE A 39 4.64 -11.36 0.15
N ILE A 40 3.98 -12.53 0.04
CA ILE A 40 2.75 -12.80 0.78
C ILE A 40 3.06 -13.49 2.11
N ARG A 41 3.97 -14.48 2.11
CA ARG A 41 4.25 -15.31 3.29
C ARG A 41 5.02 -14.56 4.39
N GLU A 42 6.04 -13.78 4.00
CA GLU A 42 6.97 -13.11 4.92
C GLU A 42 6.69 -11.60 5.02
N SER A 43 6.53 -10.93 3.87
CA SER A 43 6.26 -9.49 3.87
C SER A 43 4.80 -9.16 4.18
N GLU A 44 3.90 -10.16 4.17
CA GLU A 44 2.47 -10.04 4.48
C GLU A 44 1.75 -8.98 3.61
N ASP A 45 2.18 -8.84 2.33
CA ASP A 45 1.55 -7.89 1.41
C ASP A 45 0.23 -8.46 0.87
N PHE A 46 -0.76 -8.49 1.73
CA PHE A 46 -2.11 -8.98 1.45
C PHE A 46 -3.18 -8.25 2.26
N GLY A 47 -4.43 -8.38 1.84
CA GLY A 47 -5.63 -7.94 2.55
C GLY A 47 -6.68 -9.03 2.66
N CYS A 48 -7.34 -9.11 3.81
CA CYS A 48 -8.47 -10.00 4.07
C CYS A 48 -9.61 -9.21 4.71
N VAL A 49 -10.77 -9.17 4.06
CA VAL A 49 -11.88 -8.30 4.43
C VAL A 49 -13.22 -9.04 4.29
N ILE A 50 -14.13 -8.79 5.21
CA ILE A 50 -15.56 -9.11 5.06
C ILE A 50 -16.30 -7.81 4.74
N CYS A 51 -17.08 -7.84 3.67
CA CYS A 51 -17.99 -6.76 3.28
C CYS A 51 -19.45 -7.21 3.39
N ASP A 52 -20.34 -6.25 3.55
CA ASP A 52 -21.78 -6.50 3.41
C ASP A 52 -22.21 -6.61 1.93
N ASP A 53 -23.50 -6.82 1.72
CA ASP A 53 -24.14 -6.94 0.40
C ASP A 53 -24.08 -5.65 -0.45
N GLN A 54 -23.71 -4.51 0.16
CA GLN A 54 -23.51 -3.22 -0.51
C GLN A 54 -22.02 -2.90 -0.75
N ALA A 55 -21.13 -3.87 -0.61
CA ALA A 55 -19.69 -3.69 -0.70
C ALA A 55 -19.12 -2.69 0.32
N ARG A 56 -19.71 -2.59 1.52
CA ARG A 56 -19.15 -1.80 2.62
C ARG A 56 -18.33 -2.71 3.52
N GLN A 57 -17.12 -2.28 3.84
CA GLN A 57 -16.23 -3.01 4.75
C GLN A 57 -16.85 -3.10 6.15
N LEU A 58 -16.94 -4.31 6.67
CA LEU A 58 -17.36 -4.60 8.05
C LEU A 58 -16.15 -4.75 8.98
N CYS A 59 -15.12 -5.46 8.53
CA CYS A 59 -13.88 -5.70 9.25
C CYS A 59 -12.74 -6.01 8.29
N GLU A 60 -11.50 -5.91 8.79
CA GLU A 60 -10.27 -6.30 8.09
C GLU A 60 -9.36 -7.11 9.02
N SER A 61 -8.48 -7.95 8.45
CA SER A 61 -7.45 -8.63 9.23
C SER A 61 -6.43 -7.62 9.75
N ARG A 62 -5.98 -7.80 10.97
CA ARG A 62 -4.96 -6.95 11.60
C ARG A 62 -3.57 -7.14 10.98
N GLU A 63 -3.32 -8.29 10.36
CA GLU A 63 -2.10 -8.59 9.61
C GLU A 63 -2.11 -8.02 8.19
N SER A 64 -3.26 -7.54 7.71
CA SER A 64 -3.37 -6.93 6.38
C SER A 64 -2.55 -5.66 6.27
N THR A 65 -1.91 -5.48 5.10
CA THR A 65 -1.39 -4.17 4.74
C THR A 65 -2.55 -3.23 4.38
N PRO A 66 -2.55 -1.98 4.85
CA PRO A 66 -3.66 -1.06 4.58
C PRO A 66 -3.91 -0.81 3.10
N LEU A 67 -2.85 -0.79 2.28
CA LEU A 67 -2.94 -0.63 0.83
C LEU A 67 -3.61 -1.83 0.13
N GLN A 68 -3.70 -2.97 0.79
CA GLN A 68 -4.36 -4.16 0.28
C GLN A 68 -5.81 -4.27 0.77
N SER A 69 -6.04 -4.07 2.08
CA SER A 69 -7.38 -4.19 2.65
C SER A 69 -8.29 -3.02 2.27
N GLY A 70 -7.77 -1.80 2.30
CA GLY A 70 -8.53 -0.58 2.02
C GLY A 70 -9.25 -0.55 0.66
N PRO A 71 -8.62 -0.98 -0.45
CA PRO A 71 -9.25 -0.99 -1.76
C PRO A 71 -10.36 -2.04 -1.93
N ILE A 72 -10.46 -3.07 -1.08
CA ILE A 72 -11.39 -4.21 -1.29
C ILE A 72 -12.85 -3.79 -1.55
N PRO A 73 -13.43 -2.82 -0.85
CA PRO A 73 -14.75 -2.30 -1.22
C PRO A 73 -14.83 -1.78 -2.66
N GLY A 74 -13.78 -1.14 -3.16
CA GLY A 74 -13.62 -0.69 -4.54
C GLY A 74 -13.62 -1.85 -5.54
N TYR A 75 -12.85 -2.90 -5.25
CA TYR A 75 -12.84 -4.11 -6.08
C TYR A 75 -14.25 -4.72 -6.22
N ILE A 76 -14.99 -4.87 -5.12
CA ILE A 76 -16.35 -5.44 -5.16
C ILE A 76 -17.30 -4.53 -5.95
N ARG A 77 -17.24 -3.20 -5.75
CA ARG A 77 -18.02 -2.24 -6.55
C ARG A 77 -17.67 -2.32 -8.03
N GLY A 78 -16.38 -2.48 -8.37
CA GLY A 78 -15.89 -2.67 -9.73
C GLY A 78 -16.45 -3.94 -10.38
N ILE A 79 -16.44 -5.06 -9.66
CA ILE A 79 -17.06 -6.32 -10.10
C ILE A 79 -18.56 -6.12 -10.33
N ASN A 80 -19.27 -5.50 -9.38
CA ASN A 80 -20.71 -5.23 -9.50
C ASN A 80 -21.02 -4.35 -10.72
N ARG A 81 -20.22 -3.31 -10.97
CA ARG A 81 -20.34 -2.46 -12.14
C ARG A 81 -20.14 -3.26 -13.43
N ARG A 82 -19.11 -4.09 -13.47
CA ARG A 82 -18.83 -4.93 -14.65
C ARG A 82 -19.91 -5.95 -14.91
N PHE A 83 -20.41 -6.62 -13.88
CA PHE A 83 -21.53 -7.57 -13.99
C PHE A 83 -22.78 -6.88 -14.54
N ALA A 84 -23.12 -5.69 -14.05
CA ALA A 84 -24.25 -4.92 -14.58
C ALA A 84 -24.08 -4.56 -16.07
N GLU A 85 -22.86 -4.22 -16.52
CA GLU A 85 -22.54 -3.90 -17.93
C GLU A 85 -22.73 -5.09 -18.86
N ILE A 86 -22.38 -6.31 -18.39
CA ILE A 86 -22.41 -7.53 -19.24
C ILE A 86 -23.61 -8.43 -18.99
N GLY A 87 -24.51 -8.05 -18.09
CA GLY A 87 -25.70 -8.84 -17.74
C GLY A 87 -25.40 -10.09 -16.93
N GLU A 88 -24.31 -10.08 -16.15
CA GLU A 88 -23.93 -11.12 -15.19
C GLU A 88 -24.47 -10.80 -13.79
N GLU A 89 -24.54 -11.84 -12.94
CA GLU A 89 -24.93 -11.72 -11.54
C GLU A 89 -24.13 -12.67 -10.66
N TRP A 90 -24.09 -12.37 -9.37
CA TRP A 90 -23.53 -13.26 -8.37
C TRP A 90 -24.42 -14.46 -8.12
N LYS A 91 -23.82 -15.64 -7.99
CA LYS A 91 -24.51 -16.88 -7.65
C LYS A 91 -23.81 -17.60 -6.49
N PRO A 92 -24.55 -18.41 -5.71
CA PRO A 92 -23.93 -19.25 -4.69
C PRO A 92 -22.84 -20.15 -5.28
N GLY A 93 -21.64 -20.15 -4.68
CA GLY A 93 -20.51 -20.95 -5.11
C GLY A 93 -19.64 -20.30 -6.19
N ASP A 94 -19.90 -19.05 -6.56
CA ASP A 94 -19.02 -18.28 -7.42
C ASP A 94 -17.73 -17.89 -6.69
N VAL A 95 -16.62 -17.85 -7.43
CA VAL A 95 -15.37 -17.20 -7.04
C VAL A 95 -14.92 -16.31 -8.19
N VAL A 96 -14.78 -15.03 -7.94
CA VAL A 96 -14.43 -14.04 -8.96
C VAL A 96 -13.02 -13.53 -8.75
N ILE A 97 -12.19 -13.59 -9.80
CA ILE A 97 -10.90 -12.92 -9.88
C ILE A 97 -11.06 -11.53 -10.48
N HIS A 98 -10.39 -10.53 -9.89
CA HIS A 98 -10.44 -9.15 -10.36
C HIS A 98 -9.15 -8.39 -10.00
N ASN A 99 -8.61 -7.62 -10.98
CA ASN A 99 -7.44 -6.75 -10.76
C ASN A 99 -7.43 -5.54 -11.72
N HIS A 100 -8.58 -5.17 -12.29
CA HIS A 100 -8.64 -4.10 -13.29
C HIS A 100 -8.64 -2.73 -12.59
N SER A 101 -7.55 -1.97 -12.73
CA SER A 101 -7.30 -0.71 -12.01
C SER A 101 -8.34 0.38 -12.25
N TYR A 102 -8.97 0.41 -13.42
CA TYR A 102 -10.05 1.35 -13.75
C TYR A 102 -11.45 0.85 -13.35
N TYR A 103 -11.50 -0.28 -12.62
CA TYR A 103 -12.69 -0.84 -12.00
C TYR A 103 -12.48 -1.09 -10.50
N GLY A 104 -11.77 -0.17 -9.83
CA GLY A 104 -11.63 -0.16 -8.37
C GLY A 104 -10.43 -0.92 -7.82
N ALA A 105 -9.62 -1.57 -8.66
CA ALA A 105 -8.37 -2.19 -8.20
C ALA A 105 -7.25 -1.16 -8.05
N SER A 106 -6.35 -1.41 -7.11
CA SER A 106 -5.20 -0.52 -6.83
C SER A 106 -4.20 -0.49 -7.97
N HIS A 107 -3.76 -1.63 -8.47
CA HIS A 107 -2.98 -1.87 -9.68
C HIS A 107 -3.05 -3.34 -10.08
N GLY A 108 -2.59 -3.67 -11.31
CA GLY A 108 -2.72 -5.02 -11.85
C GLY A 108 -2.15 -6.15 -10.98
N PRO A 109 -0.95 -6.02 -10.37
CA PRO A 109 -0.37 -7.06 -9.50
C PRO A 109 -1.14 -7.40 -8.24
N ASP A 110 -1.96 -6.48 -7.72
CA ASP A 110 -2.83 -6.72 -6.56
C ASP A 110 -4.10 -7.42 -7.03
N VAL A 111 -4.13 -8.75 -6.94
CA VAL A 111 -5.26 -9.55 -7.41
C VAL A 111 -6.24 -9.82 -6.28
N ALA A 112 -7.52 -9.52 -6.51
CA ALA A 112 -8.60 -9.88 -5.60
C ALA A 112 -9.28 -11.19 -6.00
N PHE A 113 -9.65 -11.97 -4.96
CA PHE A 113 -10.59 -13.07 -5.08
C PHE A 113 -11.78 -12.80 -4.17
N ALA A 114 -12.95 -12.58 -4.78
CA ALA A 114 -14.19 -12.29 -4.08
C ALA A 114 -15.15 -13.48 -4.12
N ILE A 115 -15.68 -13.86 -2.96
CA ILE A 115 -16.67 -14.93 -2.79
C ILE A 115 -17.94 -14.32 -2.21
N PRO A 116 -19.08 -14.44 -2.91
CA PRO A 116 -20.37 -13.99 -2.40
C PRO A 116 -20.87 -14.97 -1.33
N VAL A 117 -21.42 -14.44 -0.24
CA VAL A 117 -22.03 -15.21 0.84
C VAL A 117 -23.54 -15.11 0.73
N PHE A 118 -24.18 -16.27 0.55
CA PHE A 118 -25.64 -16.36 0.47
C PHE A 118 -26.23 -17.06 1.68
N HIS A 119 -27.26 -16.47 2.26
CA HIS A 119 -28.09 -17.09 3.31
C HIS A 119 -29.53 -17.22 2.83
N LYS A 120 -30.05 -18.45 2.78
CA LYS A 120 -31.41 -18.76 2.31
C LYS A 120 -31.76 -18.17 0.93
N GLY A 121 -30.79 -18.10 0.03
CA GLY A 121 -30.95 -17.57 -1.32
C GLY A 121 -30.81 -16.05 -1.44
N GLU A 122 -30.57 -15.33 -0.36
CA GLU A 122 -30.29 -13.89 -0.33
C GLU A 122 -28.78 -13.66 -0.20
N LEU A 123 -28.22 -12.75 -1.00
CA LEU A 123 -26.83 -12.28 -0.86
C LEU A 123 -26.72 -11.45 0.44
N VAL A 124 -25.83 -11.84 1.34
CA VAL A 124 -25.68 -11.20 2.65
C VAL A 124 -24.31 -10.52 2.83
N GLY A 125 -23.39 -10.75 1.93
CA GLY A 125 -22.08 -10.11 1.94
C GLY A 125 -21.04 -10.83 1.10
N PHE A 126 -19.78 -10.44 1.29
CA PHE A 126 -18.64 -10.93 0.54
C PHE A 126 -17.47 -11.22 1.47
N SER A 127 -16.78 -12.32 1.20
CA SER A 127 -15.46 -12.59 1.74
C SER A 127 -14.43 -12.39 0.63
N THR A 128 -13.47 -11.51 0.86
CA THR A 128 -12.54 -11.10 -0.19
C THR A 128 -11.10 -11.05 0.34
N THR A 129 -10.19 -11.56 -0.47
CA THR A 129 -8.75 -11.43 -0.27
C THR A 129 -8.13 -10.66 -1.42
N THR A 130 -7.12 -9.85 -1.13
CA THR A 130 -6.19 -9.26 -2.11
C THR A 130 -4.78 -9.67 -1.75
N ALA A 131 -3.89 -9.77 -2.72
CA ALA A 131 -2.46 -9.97 -2.48
C ALA A 131 -1.65 -9.51 -3.68
N HIS A 132 -0.44 -9.06 -3.41
CA HIS A 132 0.53 -8.69 -4.44
C HIS A 132 1.22 -9.94 -5.00
N HIS A 133 1.13 -10.15 -6.32
CA HIS A 133 1.74 -11.30 -6.98
C HIS A 133 3.09 -10.97 -7.60
N LEU A 134 4.02 -11.92 -7.58
CA LEU A 134 5.38 -11.77 -8.10
C LEU A 134 5.45 -11.43 -9.59
N ASP A 135 4.51 -11.96 -10.38
CA ASP A 135 4.50 -11.76 -11.84
C ASP A 135 3.12 -12.05 -12.41
N LEU A 136 2.61 -11.18 -13.26
CA LEU A 136 1.36 -11.36 -14.01
C LEU A 136 1.57 -11.30 -15.52
N GLY A 137 2.76 -11.66 -16.01
CA GLY A 137 3.03 -11.68 -17.46
C GLY A 137 3.19 -10.30 -18.08
N ALA A 138 3.65 -9.33 -17.32
CA ALA A 138 3.90 -7.97 -17.79
C ALA A 138 5.10 -7.90 -18.77
N LEU A 139 5.39 -6.70 -19.29
CA LEU A 139 6.45 -6.42 -20.26
C LEU A 139 7.79 -7.04 -19.89
N THR A 140 8.18 -6.94 -18.61
CA THR A 140 9.42 -7.49 -18.06
C THR A 140 9.14 -8.37 -16.84
N PRO A 141 10.10 -9.22 -16.39
CA PRO A 141 9.90 -10.05 -15.21
C PRO A 141 9.65 -9.24 -13.95
N GLY A 142 8.71 -9.70 -13.13
CA GLY A 142 8.30 -9.07 -11.89
C GLY A 142 6.98 -8.33 -12.03
N SER A 143 6.57 -7.71 -10.95
CA SER A 143 5.33 -6.92 -10.84
C SER A 143 5.56 -5.51 -10.30
N CYS A 144 6.80 -5.16 -10.07
CA CYS A 144 7.26 -3.80 -9.73
C CYS A 144 8.48 -3.45 -10.57
N GLY A 145 8.85 -2.17 -10.59
CA GLY A 145 9.96 -1.71 -11.42
C GLY A 145 9.69 -1.74 -12.93
N ILE A 146 8.47 -1.99 -13.36
CA ILE A 146 8.05 -1.95 -14.77
C ILE A 146 7.74 -0.50 -15.12
N VAL A 147 8.78 0.32 -15.16
CA VAL A 147 8.66 1.77 -15.28
C VAL A 147 8.69 2.28 -16.71
N ASP A 148 8.72 1.38 -17.68
CA ASP A 148 8.70 1.63 -19.13
C ASP A 148 7.41 1.12 -19.82
N ALA A 149 6.42 0.66 -19.06
CA ALA A 149 5.08 0.40 -19.60
C ALA A 149 4.46 1.73 -20.06
N CYS A 150 4.02 1.80 -21.31
CA CYS A 150 3.43 3.02 -21.89
C CYS A 150 1.90 3.00 -21.92
N ASP A 151 1.29 1.91 -21.55
CA ASP A 151 -0.15 1.75 -21.39
C ASP A 151 -0.47 0.59 -20.43
N ALA A 152 -1.72 0.49 -20.00
CA ALA A 152 -2.19 -0.54 -19.09
C ALA A 152 -2.10 -1.98 -19.64
N TYR A 153 -2.00 -2.16 -20.97
CA TYR A 153 -1.86 -3.49 -21.56
C TYR A 153 -0.46 -4.08 -21.39
N ALA A 154 0.56 -3.23 -21.24
CA ALA A 154 1.93 -3.65 -20.96
C ALA A 154 2.16 -4.09 -19.50
N GLU A 155 1.17 -3.88 -18.62
CA GLU A 155 1.25 -4.15 -17.19
C GLU A 155 0.92 -5.60 -16.80
N GLY A 156 0.61 -6.46 -17.77
CA GLY A 156 0.32 -7.88 -17.56
C GLY A 156 -1.16 -8.24 -17.70
N LEU A 157 -1.50 -9.44 -17.23
CA LEU A 157 -2.86 -9.95 -17.32
C LEU A 157 -3.84 -9.12 -16.49
N GLN A 158 -4.91 -8.68 -17.14
CA GLN A 158 -6.01 -7.97 -16.51
C GLN A 158 -7.26 -8.85 -16.47
N PHE A 159 -7.81 -9.03 -15.28
CA PHE A 159 -9.05 -9.75 -15.02
C PHE A 159 -10.12 -8.74 -14.59
N ASN A 160 -11.13 -8.52 -15.44
CA ASN A 160 -12.24 -7.63 -15.12
C ASN A 160 -13.49 -8.46 -14.80
N ALA A 161 -13.61 -8.85 -13.52
CA ALA A 161 -14.71 -9.62 -12.98
C ALA A 161 -14.90 -10.98 -13.70
N ILE A 162 -13.87 -11.82 -13.67
CA ILE A 162 -13.91 -13.15 -14.29
C ILE A 162 -14.24 -14.22 -13.24
N LYS A 163 -15.24 -15.04 -13.47
CA LYS A 163 -15.55 -16.20 -12.62
C LYS A 163 -14.51 -17.31 -12.85
N ILE A 164 -13.65 -17.54 -11.86
CA ILE A 164 -12.72 -18.69 -11.85
C ILE A 164 -13.40 -19.96 -11.33
N GLU A 165 -14.50 -19.77 -10.61
CA GLU A 165 -15.46 -20.81 -10.29
C GLU A 165 -16.87 -20.26 -10.49
N GLU A 166 -17.73 -21.05 -11.09
CA GLU A 166 -19.11 -20.73 -11.34
C GLU A 166 -20.01 -21.80 -10.70
N GLU A 167 -20.85 -21.39 -9.74
CA GLU A 167 -21.73 -22.29 -8.99
C GLU A 167 -21.00 -23.53 -8.42
N GLY A 168 -19.76 -23.30 -7.91
CA GLY A 168 -18.91 -24.36 -7.34
C GLY A 168 -18.11 -25.15 -8.37
N ARG A 169 -18.18 -24.82 -9.66
CA ARG A 169 -17.46 -25.51 -10.72
C ARG A 169 -16.22 -24.70 -11.15
N ARG A 170 -15.05 -25.29 -10.96
CA ARG A 170 -13.77 -24.68 -11.34
C ARG A 170 -13.69 -24.44 -12.86
N ASN A 171 -13.32 -23.23 -13.26
CA ASN A 171 -13.07 -22.86 -14.64
C ASN A 171 -11.58 -23.12 -15.00
N GLU A 172 -11.27 -24.34 -15.43
CA GLU A 172 -9.90 -24.74 -15.75
C GLU A 172 -9.26 -23.92 -16.89
N TRP A 173 -10.05 -23.28 -17.75
CA TRP A 173 -9.50 -22.46 -18.82
C TRP A 173 -8.77 -21.22 -18.28
N VAL A 174 -9.32 -20.56 -17.26
CA VAL A 174 -8.69 -19.39 -16.62
C VAL A 174 -7.39 -19.80 -15.94
N TRP A 175 -7.40 -20.93 -15.21
CA TRP A 175 -6.19 -21.43 -14.53
C TRP A 175 -5.09 -21.85 -15.52
N ARG A 176 -5.45 -22.35 -16.70
CA ARG A 176 -4.49 -22.67 -17.77
C ARG A 176 -3.89 -21.40 -18.37
N ILE A 177 -4.72 -20.37 -18.64
CA ILE A 177 -4.23 -19.08 -19.11
C ILE A 177 -3.24 -18.49 -18.12
N LEU A 178 -3.53 -18.51 -16.82
CA LEU A 178 -2.63 -18.06 -15.78
C LEU A 178 -1.29 -18.80 -15.83
N ARG A 179 -1.30 -20.14 -15.78
CA ARG A 179 -0.07 -20.94 -15.77
C ARG A 179 0.82 -20.70 -17.00
N ASP A 180 0.23 -20.46 -18.15
CA ASP A 180 0.95 -20.32 -19.41
C ASP A 180 1.47 -18.89 -19.66
N ASN A 181 0.99 -17.90 -18.90
CA ASN A 181 1.31 -16.49 -19.15
C ASN A 181 2.05 -15.79 -18.02
N VAL A 182 2.19 -16.39 -16.84
CA VAL A 182 2.95 -15.80 -15.71
C VAL A 182 4.31 -16.47 -15.54
N ARG A 183 5.32 -15.69 -15.18
CA ARG A 183 6.64 -16.21 -14.78
C ARG A 183 6.55 -16.73 -13.36
N ALA A 184 7.43 -17.69 -12.97
CA ALA A 184 7.37 -18.35 -11.67
C ALA A 184 5.95 -18.95 -11.36
N ALA A 185 5.26 -19.50 -12.34
CA ALA A 185 3.89 -19.97 -12.27
C ALA A 185 3.58 -20.88 -11.05
N PRO A 186 4.47 -21.78 -10.59
CA PRO A 186 4.20 -22.58 -9.38
C PRO A 186 3.98 -21.75 -8.12
N LEU A 187 4.71 -20.63 -7.96
CA LEU A 187 4.56 -19.71 -6.82
C LEU A 187 3.30 -18.88 -6.98
N VAL A 188 3.14 -18.21 -8.13
CA VAL A 188 2.02 -17.30 -8.39
C VAL A 188 0.67 -18.02 -8.32
N VAL A 189 0.54 -19.17 -8.98
CA VAL A 189 -0.71 -19.94 -8.96
C VAL A 189 -0.97 -20.55 -7.58
N GLY A 190 0.08 -21.00 -6.89
CA GLY A 190 -0.03 -21.48 -5.51
C GLY A 190 -0.55 -20.41 -4.56
N ASP A 191 -0.06 -19.18 -4.68
CA ASP A 191 -0.54 -18.03 -3.90
C ASP A 191 -2.01 -17.69 -4.20
N MET A 192 -2.40 -17.71 -5.48
CA MET A 192 -3.79 -17.52 -5.87
C MET A 192 -4.72 -18.60 -5.29
N GLU A 193 -4.28 -19.86 -5.28
CA GLU A 193 -5.04 -20.94 -4.64
C GLU A 193 -5.12 -20.76 -3.12
N ALA A 194 -4.07 -20.24 -2.48
CA ALA A 194 -4.08 -19.89 -1.05
C ALA A 194 -5.06 -18.75 -0.75
N GLN A 195 -5.13 -17.71 -1.60
CA GLN A 195 -6.11 -16.63 -1.49
C GLN A 195 -7.56 -17.15 -1.59
N VAL A 196 -7.85 -17.99 -2.58
CA VAL A 196 -9.19 -18.61 -2.73
C VAL A 196 -9.55 -19.43 -1.49
N ALA A 197 -8.60 -20.21 -0.94
CA ALA A 197 -8.83 -21.00 0.27
C ALA A 197 -9.08 -20.11 1.50
N ALA A 198 -8.35 -19.02 1.66
CA ALA A 198 -8.58 -18.07 2.75
C ALA A 198 -9.93 -17.35 2.61
N ALA A 199 -10.29 -16.92 1.41
CA ALA A 199 -11.59 -16.31 1.14
C ALA A 199 -12.76 -17.28 1.40
N ARG A 200 -12.61 -18.59 1.11
CA ARG A 200 -13.62 -19.62 1.43
C ARG A 200 -13.84 -19.75 2.93
N ILE A 201 -12.76 -19.81 3.71
CA ILE A 201 -12.86 -19.85 5.17
C ILE A 201 -13.62 -18.64 5.68
N GLY A 202 -13.29 -17.44 5.20
CA GLY A 202 -14.02 -16.23 5.56
C GLY A 202 -15.51 -16.30 5.20
N ALA A 203 -15.84 -16.82 4.01
CA ALA A 203 -17.23 -16.99 3.58
C ALA A 203 -18.00 -18.00 4.46
N GLU A 204 -17.38 -19.13 4.79
CA GLU A 204 -17.96 -20.15 5.67
C GLU A 204 -18.19 -19.59 7.09
N ARG A 205 -17.16 -18.95 7.67
CA ARG A 205 -17.24 -18.34 9.00
C ARG A 205 -18.26 -17.20 9.06
N PHE A 206 -18.35 -16.38 8.02
CA PHE A 206 -19.33 -15.30 7.96
C PHE A 206 -20.75 -15.85 7.81
N LEU A 207 -20.96 -16.94 7.06
CA LEU A 207 -22.25 -17.60 6.99
C LEU A 207 -22.66 -18.19 8.34
N GLU A 208 -21.77 -18.94 9.01
CA GLU A 208 -22.01 -19.47 10.37
C GLU A 208 -22.36 -18.34 11.36
N PHE A 209 -21.66 -17.21 11.26
CA PHE A 209 -21.92 -16.03 12.07
C PHE A 209 -23.32 -15.44 11.80
N VAL A 210 -23.73 -15.30 10.52
CA VAL A 210 -25.07 -14.85 10.13
C VAL A 210 -26.15 -15.83 10.62
N GLU A 211 -25.89 -17.13 10.55
CA GLU A 211 -26.82 -18.16 11.06
C GLU A 211 -26.98 -18.10 12.59
N HIS A 212 -25.88 -17.82 13.30
CA HIS A 212 -25.89 -17.77 14.77
C HIS A 212 -26.64 -16.54 15.32
N TYR A 213 -26.36 -15.33 14.76
CA TYR A 213 -26.95 -14.09 15.27
C TYR A 213 -28.25 -13.68 14.56
N GLY A 214 -28.52 -14.24 13.38
CA GLY A 214 -29.59 -13.82 12.48
C GLY A 214 -29.22 -12.59 11.64
N ILE A 215 -29.58 -12.60 10.35
CA ILE A 215 -29.18 -11.57 9.39
C ILE A 215 -29.62 -10.15 9.80
N ASP A 216 -30.83 -10.00 10.35
CA ASP A 216 -31.35 -8.68 10.76
C ASP A 216 -30.51 -8.10 11.92
N THR A 217 -30.08 -8.94 12.86
CA THR A 217 -29.19 -8.54 13.96
C THR A 217 -27.82 -8.14 13.44
N VAL A 218 -27.25 -8.92 12.51
CA VAL A 218 -25.94 -8.62 11.90
C VAL A 218 -25.99 -7.30 11.14
N ARG A 219 -27.03 -7.08 10.32
CA ARG A 219 -27.23 -5.82 9.59
C ARG A 219 -27.37 -4.61 10.52
N ALA A 220 -28.18 -4.75 11.57
CA ALA A 220 -28.38 -3.68 12.55
C ALA A 220 -27.08 -3.36 13.31
N ALA A 221 -26.35 -4.38 13.79
CA ALA A 221 -25.09 -4.20 14.48
C ALA A 221 -24.02 -3.58 13.56
N SER A 222 -23.92 -4.04 12.32
CA SER A 222 -22.98 -3.47 11.34
C SER A 222 -23.27 -2.01 11.05
N ALA A 223 -24.55 -1.63 10.92
CA ALA A 223 -24.94 -0.23 10.75
C ALA A 223 -24.59 0.61 11.99
N ASP A 224 -24.87 0.13 13.20
CA ASP A 224 -24.54 0.82 14.45
C ASP A 224 -23.00 0.98 14.63
N LEU A 225 -22.20 -0.02 14.25
CA LEU A 225 -20.73 0.02 14.29
C LEU A 225 -20.16 1.01 13.26
N MET A 226 -20.73 1.08 12.06
CA MET A 226 -20.33 2.09 11.07
C MET A 226 -20.70 3.50 11.54
N ASP A 227 -21.89 3.67 12.10
CA ASP A 227 -22.33 4.95 12.67
C ASP A 227 -21.45 5.36 13.88
N TYR A 228 -20.97 4.38 14.65
CA TYR A 228 -20.03 4.63 15.74
C TYR A 228 -18.69 5.12 15.22
N SER A 229 -18.08 4.42 14.26
CA SER A 229 -16.81 4.81 13.64
C SER A 229 -16.91 6.20 12.99
N GLU A 230 -18.00 6.48 12.27
CA GLU A 230 -18.27 7.80 11.70
C GLU A 230 -18.34 8.90 12.79
N ARG A 231 -19.09 8.67 13.86
CA ARG A 231 -19.22 9.65 14.96
C ARG A 231 -17.88 9.95 15.63
N MET A 232 -17.05 8.91 15.83
CA MET A 232 -15.72 9.08 16.42
C MET A 232 -14.83 9.96 15.55
N LEU A 233 -14.78 9.66 14.24
CA LEU A 233 -13.98 10.46 13.31
C LEU A 233 -14.54 11.89 13.17
N ARG A 234 -15.86 12.06 13.11
CA ARG A 234 -16.48 13.40 13.06
C ARG A 234 -16.17 14.25 14.29
N ALA A 235 -16.11 13.65 15.47
CA ALA A 235 -15.76 14.36 16.70
C ALA A 235 -14.32 14.90 16.67
N GLU A 236 -13.39 14.12 16.13
CA GLU A 236 -12.00 14.56 15.94
C GLU A 236 -11.88 15.67 14.86
N ILE A 237 -12.66 15.55 13.77
CA ILE A 237 -12.70 16.59 12.73
C ILE A 237 -13.28 17.90 13.28
N GLU A 238 -14.39 17.84 14.03
CA GLU A 238 -15.08 19.01 14.61
C GLU A 238 -14.19 19.76 15.62
N ALA A 239 -13.21 19.08 16.20
CA ALA A 239 -12.22 19.71 17.09
C ALA A 239 -11.17 20.55 16.35
N LEU A 240 -11.08 20.41 15.02
CA LEU A 240 -10.15 21.18 14.19
C LEU A 240 -10.75 22.55 13.83
N PRO A 241 -9.93 23.60 13.65
CA PRO A 241 -10.40 24.86 13.08
C PRO A 241 -10.90 24.67 11.64
N ASP A 242 -12.06 25.24 11.34
CA ASP A 242 -12.54 25.34 9.96
C ASP A 242 -11.57 26.15 9.08
N GLY A 243 -11.42 25.73 7.84
CA GLY A 243 -10.54 26.40 6.89
C GLY A 243 -9.98 25.48 5.82
N THR A 244 -9.23 26.06 4.89
CA THR A 244 -8.53 25.31 3.84
C THR A 244 -7.02 25.37 4.06
N TYR A 245 -6.39 24.22 4.13
CA TYR A 245 -4.97 24.02 4.39
C TYR A 245 -4.34 23.35 3.18
N SER A 246 -3.25 23.91 2.65
CA SER A 246 -2.67 23.41 1.40
C SER A 246 -1.21 23.08 1.55
N ALA A 247 -0.78 22.05 0.82
CA ALA A 247 0.61 21.69 0.65
C ALA A 247 0.85 21.14 -0.76
N GLU A 248 2.12 21.03 -1.10
CA GLU A 248 2.55 20.39 -2.34
C GLU A 248 3.75 19.47 -2.09
N GLY A 249 3.78 18.35 -2.80
CA GLY A 249 4.88 17.39 -2.81
C GLY A 249 5.36 17.16 -4.23
N PHE A 250 6.51 16.52 -4.36
CA PHE A 250 7.08 16.22 -5.67
C PHE A 250 7.56 14.77 -5.72
N ILE A 251 7.22 14.11 -6.82
CA ILE A 251 7.80 12.85 -7.23
C ILE A 251 9.00 13.19 -8.10
N ASP A 252 10.16 12.53 -7.90
CA ASP A 252 11.35 12.72 -8.75
C ASP A 252 11.01 12.60 -10.24
N GLY A 253 10.07 11.71 -10.56
CA GLY A 253 9.77 11.33 -11.94
C GLY A 253 10.94 10.56 -12.56
N PHE A 254 11.13 10.73 -13.86
CA PHE A 254 12.22 10.14 -14.61
C PHE A 254 13.29 11.22 -14.83
N VAL A 255 14.22 11.33 -13.88
CA VAL A 255 15.20 12.45 -13.79
C VAL A 255 16.03 12.65 -15.05
N ASP A 256 16.33 11.58 -15.78
CA ASP A 256 17.14 11.60 -17.01
C ASP A 256 16.28 11.72 -18.29
N HIS A 257 14.94 11.79 -18.18
CA HIS A 257 14.07 11.88 -19.33
C HIS A 257 14.26 13.23 -20.04
N PRO A 258 14.41 13.26 -21.39
CA PRO A 258 14.65 14.52 -22.12
C PRO A 258 13.45 15.50 -22.04
N ASP A 259 12.23 14.99 -21.99
CA ASP A 259 11.02 15.81 -21.87
C ASP A 259 10.79 16.16 -20.38
N PRO A 260 10.73 17.47 -20.04
CA PRO A 260 10.54 17.91 -18.65
C PRO A 260 9.17 17.50 -18.04
N ARG A 261 8.17 17.14 -18.87
CA ARG A 261 6.86 16.67 -18.37
C ARG A 261 6.96 15.38 -17.55
N TYR A 262 8.05 14.64 -17.66
CA TYR A 262 8.28 13.38 -16.92
C TYR A 262 9.15 13.55 -15.68
N ARG A 263 9.55 14.79 -15.35
CA ARG A 263 10.43 15.10 -14.21
C ARG A 263 9.71 16.03 -13.23
N ASP A 264 10.06 15.92 -11.95
CA ASP A 264 9.55 16.83 -10.91
C ASP A 264 8.01 16.89 -10.89
N LEU A 265 7.39 15.72 -10.85
CA LEU A 265 5.94 15.62 -10.97
C LEU A 265 5.27 16.11 -9.69
N ARG A 266 4.55 17.22 -9.78
CA ARG A 266 3.90 17.87 -8.65
C ARG A 266 2.66 17.13 -8.19
N ILE A 267 2.52 16.93 -6.89
CA ILE A 267 1.29 16.58 -6.19
C ILE A 267 0.84 17.81 -5.39
N ALA A 268 -0.40 18.26 -5.60
CA ALA A 268 -1.00 19.36 -4.86
C ALA A 268 -2.17 18.83 -4.05
N ALA A 269 -2.32 19.29 -2.80
CA ALA A 269 -3.46 18.98 -1.97
C ALA A 269 -3.96 20.20 -1.23
N ALA A 270 -5.26 20.44 -1.29
CA ALA A 270 -5.98 21.41 -0.47
C ALA A 270 -7.00 20.66 0.40
N VAL A 271 -6.80 20.68 1.71
CA VAL A 271 -7.65 20.00 2.69
C VAL A 271 -8.55 21.04 3.35
N THR A 272 -9.84 20.96 3.11
CA THR A 272 -10.85 21.86 3.70
C THR A 272 -11.55 21.15 4.85
N VAL A 273 -11.48 21.73 6.03
CA VAL A 273 -12.27 21.34 7.21
C VAL A 273 -13.50 22.22 7.24
N ASP A 274 -14.69 21.60 7.26
CA ASP A 274 -16.00 22.26 7.33
C ASP A 274 -16.88 21.54 8.35
N GLY A 275 -16.93 22.07 9.57
CA GLY A 275 -17.58 21.45 10.71
C GLY A 275 -17.02 20.06 11.00
N SER A 276 -17.83 19.02 10.79
CA SER A 276 -17.41 17.62 11.00
C SER A 276 -17.05 16.87 9.71
N ASN A 277 -16.77 17.60 8.62
CA ASN A 277 -16.40 17.02 7.34
C ASN A 277 -15.01 17.48 6.88
N ILE A 278 -14.36 16.63 6.09
CA ILE A 278 -13.13 16.98 5.36
C ILE A 278 -13.38 16.80 3.86
N HIS A 279 -12.94 17.81 3.09
CA HIS A 279 -12.85 17.73 1.64
C HIS A 279 -11.40 17.88 1.22
N VAL A 280 -10.89 16.91 0.44
CA VAL A 280 -9.52 16.95 -0.12
C VAL A 280 -9.61 17.19 -1.62
N ASP A 281 -9.05 18.29 -2.08
CA ASP A 281 -8.98 18.67 -3.49
C ASP A 281 -7.53 18.59 -3.98
N LEU A 282 -7.30 17.76 -5.00
CA LEU A 282 -5.99 17.55 -5.61
C LEU A 282 -5.80 18.37 -6.89
N THR A 283 -6.62 19.40 -7.11
CA THR A 283 -6.46 20.34 -8.25
C THR A 283 -5.08 21.00 -8.21
N GLY A 284 -4.37 20.95 -9.34
CA GLY A 284 -2.99 21.44 -9.45
C GLY A 284 -1.94 20.33 -9.38
N THR A 285 -2.35 19.09 -9.15
CA THR A 285 -1.51 17.90 -9.40
C THR A 285 -1.18 17.83 -10.89
N ALA A 286 0.05 17.41 -11.21
CA ALA A 286 0.55 17.30 -12.58
C ALA A 286 -0.37 16.44 -13.47
N ASP A 287 -0.38 16.75 -14.77
CA ASP A 287 -1.13 15.96 -15.76
C ASP A 287 -0.65 14.51 -15.78
N GLN A 288 -1.54 13.58 -16.17
CA GLN A 288 -1.17 12.19 -16.40
C GLN A 288 -0.06 12.08 -17.45
N ILE A 289 0.75 11.07 -17.32
CA ILE A 289 1.84 10.75 -18.26
C ILE A 289 1.63 9.36 -18.88
N ASP A 290 2.27 9.10 -20.01
CA ASP A 290 2.29 7.79 -20.67
C ASP A 290 3.40 6.86 -20.14
N LEU A 291 3.76 7.02 -18.86
CA LEU A 291 4.63 6.15 -18.09
C LEU A 291 3.95 5.84 -16.73
N PRO A 292 4.26 4.74 -16.07
CA PRO A 292 3.36 4.12 -15.07
C PRO A 292 3.41 4.72 -13.66
N LEU A 293 3.64 6.02 -13.55
CA LEU A 293 3.56 6.75 -12.26
C LEU A 293 2.17 7.36 -11.99
N ASN A 294 1.19 7.12 -12.86
CA ASN A 294 -0.18 7.51 -12.59
C ASN A 294 -0.78 6.65 -11.49
N MET A 295 -1.80 7.17 -10.81
CA MET A 295 -2.46 6.49 -9.68
C MET A 295 -3.94 6.32 -9.97
N PRO A 296 -4.52 5.11 -9.91
CA PRO A 296 -5.97 4.95 -9.91
C PRO A 296 -6.58 5.81 -8.81
N PHE A 297 -7.64 6.57 -9.15
CA PHE A 297 -8.32 7.40 -8.16
C PHE A 297 -8.97 6.52 -7.09
N GLU A 298 -9.79 5.54 -7.49
CA GLU A 298 -10.34 4.53 -6.60
C GLU A 298 -9.32 3.40 -6.42
N GLY A 299 -9.02 3.04 -5.19
CA GLY A 299 -8.11 1.96 -4.82
C GLY A 299 -6.65 2.37 -4.57
N THR A 300 -6.25 3.59 -4.92
CA THR A 300 -4.92 4.11 -4.60
C THR A 300 -5.00 5.49 -3.94
N VAL A 301 -5.48 6.50 -4.66
CA VAL A 301 -5.48 7.89 -4.17
C VAL A 301 -6.42 8.06 -2.99
N ASP A 302 -7.63 7.56 -3.10
CA ASP A 302 -8.62 7.58 -2.03
C ASP A 302 -8.10 6.87 -0.77
N ILE A 303 -7.47 5.71 -0.92
CA ILE A 303 -6.94 4.93 0.20
C ILE A 303 -5.76 5.64 0.86
N ALA A 304 -4.81 6.20 0.09
CA ALA A 304 -3.71 6.98 0.65
C ALA A 304 -4.22 8.15 1.52
N ILE A 305 -5.28 8.82 1.09
CA ILE A 305 -5.90 9.94 1.82
C ILE A 305 -6.65 9.44 3.06
N TYR A 306 -7.49 8.40 2.93
CA TYR A 306 -8.23 7.83 4.06
C TYR A 306 -7.30 7.35 5.17
N LEU A 307 -6.23 6.63 4.81
CA LEU A 307 -5.24 6.15 5.77
C LEU A 307 -4.52 7.29 6.49
N THR A 308 -4.13 8.32 5.75
CA THR A 308 -3.48 9.49 6.32
C THR A 308 -4.37 10.18 7.33
N LEU A 309 -5.62 10.48 6.96
CA LEU A 309 -6.58 11.13 7.84
C LEU A 309 -6.92 10.29 9.07
N ARG A 310 -7.13 8.98 8.90
CA ARG A 310 -7.32 8.05 10.02
C ARG A 310 -6.13 8.06 10.97
N SER A 311 -4.91 8.00 10.46
CA SER A 311 -3.70 7.93 11.28
C SER A 311 -3.42 9.22 12.04
N ILE A 312 -3.80 10.38 11.50
CA ILE A 312 -3.66 11.69 12.15
C ILE A 312 -4.75 11.88 13.20
N LEU A 313 -6.00 11.52 12.90
CA LEU A 313 -7.16 11.88 13.71
C LEU A 313 -7.50 10.84 14.78
N LEU A 314 -7.26 9.56 14.52
CA LEU A 314 -7.60 8.47 15.43
C LEU A 314 -6.33 7.79 15.96
N ASP A 315 -5.88 8.15 17.14
CA ASP A 315 -4.73 7.53 17.78
C ASP A 315 -5.06 6.15 18.38
N SER A 316 -4.04 5.31 18.52
CA SER A 316 -4.19 3.93 18.99
C SER A 316 -4.38 3.79 20.51
N VAL A 317 -4.35 4.89 21.26
CA VAL A 317 -4.51 4.89 22.73
C VAL A 317 -5.95 5.26 23.11
N THR A 318 -6.45 6.38 22.58
CA THR A 318 -7.79 6.88 22.90
C THR A 318 -8.87 6.30 21.99
N HIS A 319 -8.49 5.80 20.80
CA HIS A 319 -9.39 5.28 19.77
C HIS A 319 -9.16 3.79 19.46
N GLU A 320 -8.51 3.03 20.37
CA GLU A 320 -8.17 1.60 20.19
C GLU A 320 -9.37 0.74 19.74
N TYR A 321 -10.57 1.10 20.21
CA TYR A 321 -11.79 0.31 19.95
C TYR A 321 -12.65 0.86 18.81
N VAL A 322 -12.14 1.79 18.01
CA VAL A 322 -12.86 2.26 16.81
C VAL A 322 -12.62 1.27 15.68
N PRO A 323 -13.67 0.54 15.23
CA PRO A 323 -13.51 -0.46 14.19
C PRO A 323 -13.07 0.15 12.86
N ALA A 324 -12.17 -0.55 12.15
CA ALA A 324 -11.79 -0.22 10.78
C ALA A 324 -12.88 -0.68 9.81
N ASN A 325 -13.87 0.15 9.58
CA ASN A 325 -14.99 -0.13 8.70
C ASN A 325 -15.35 1.08 7.80
N SER A 326 -16.26 0.88 6.86
CA SER A 326 -16.66 1.92 5.90
C SER A 326 -17.30 3.15 6.52
N GLY A 327 -17.63 3.16 7.80
CA GLY A 327 -18.12 4.34 8.52
C GLY A 327 -17.08 5.45 8.58
N LEU A 328 -15.79 5.10 8.62
CA LEU A 328 -14.68 6.06 8.65
C LEU A 328 -14.55 6.90 7.38
N PHE A 329 -15.08 6.44 6.26
CA PHE A 329 -14.96 7.16 4.98
C PHE A 329 -16.08 8.19 4.77
N ARG A 330 -17.19 8.09 5.50
CA ARG A 330 -18.39 8.92 5.29
C ARG A 330 -18.18 10.44 5.48
N PRO A 331 -17.37 10.92 6.44
CA PRO A 331 -17.13 12.35 6.60
C PRO A 331 -16.09 12.93 5.64
N ILE A 332 -15.48 12.10 4.78
CA ILE A 332 -14.39 12.51 3.90
C ILE A 332 -14.85 12.46 2.45
N THR A 333 -14.62 13.55 1.72
CA THR A 333 -14.82 13.61 0.27
C THR A 333 -13.51 13.96 -0.42
N ILE A 334 -13.24 13.35 -1.57
CA ILE A 334 -12.00 13.51 -2.30
C ILE A 334 -12.33 13.88 -3.75
N TYR A 335 -11.59 14.83 -4.29
CA TYR A 335 -11.67 15.24 -5.68
C TYR A 335 -10.29 15.33 -6.32
N ALA A 336 -10.17 14.79 -7.52
CA ALA A 336 -9.02 14.98 -8.39
C ALA A 336 -9.51 15.20 -9.82
N PRO A 337 -8.99 16.22 -10.55
CA PRO A 337 -9.35 16.46 -11.94
C PRO A 337 -9.05 15.23 -12.81
N GLU A 338 -10.00 14.86 -13.67
CA GLU A 338 -9.79 13.78 -14.61
C GLU A 338 -8.65 14.11 -15.60
N GLY A 339 -7.71 13.18 -15.78
CA GLY A 339 -6.53 13.37 -16.63
C GLY A 339 -5.30 13.93 -15.90
N CYS A 340 -5.33 14.04 -14.58
CA CYS A 340 -4.12 14.25 -13.77
C CYS A 340 -3.53 12.93 -13.28
N LEU A 341 -2.31 12.96 -12.73
CA LEU A 341 -1.63 11.77 -12.16
C LEU A 341 -2.48 11.02 -11.12
N ALA A 342 -3.31 11.75 -10.37
CA ALA A 342 -4.14 11.19 -9.30
C ALA A 342 -5.55 10.74 -9.78
N ASN A 343 -5.88 10.91 -11.05
CA ASN A 343 -7.12 10.46 -11.68
C ASN A 343 -6.94 10.31 -13.20
N PRO A 344 -6.10 9.36 -13.63
CA PRO A 344 -5.75 9.19 -15.03
C PRO A 344 -6.91 8.60 -15.83
N ARG A 345 -6.91 8.87 -17.14
CA ARG A 345 -7.83 8.26 -18.11
C ARG A 345 -7.26 6.96 -18.63
N TYR A 346 -8.10 5.94 -18.72
CA TYR A 346 -7.74 4.70 -19.40
C TYR A 346 -7.32 4.96 -20.85
N PRO A 347 -6.27 4.31 -21.36
CA PRO A 347 -5.46 3.24 -20.78
C PRO A 347 -4.10 3.71 -20.19
N ALA A 348 -4.03 4.86 -19.53
CA ALA A 348 -2.79 5.29 -18.91
C ALA A 348 -2.23 4.21 -17.96
N PRO A 349 -0.90 3.94 -17.99
CA PRO A 349 -0.31 2.93 -17.15
C PRO A 349 -0.21 3.37 -15.68
N VAL A 350 -0.41 2.44 -14.74
CA VAL A 350 -0.54 2.72 -13.30
C VAL A 350 0.25 1.74 -12.41
N ILE A 351 1.00 0.81 -12.98
CA ILE A 351 1.60 -0.29 -12.20
C ILE A 351 2.57 0.21 -11.14
N ALA A 352 3.33 1.29 -11.40
CA ALA A 352 4.28 1.90 -10.50
C ALA A 352 3.66 3.03 -9.64
N ARG A 353 2.42 2.84 -9.19
CA ARG A 353 1.62 3.82 -8.43
C ARG A 353 2.05 4.00 -6.97
N PHE A 354 2.96 3.13 -6.47
CA PHE A 354 3.23 3.02 -5.04
C PHE A 354 3.98 4.23 -4.47
N CYS A 355 5.14 4.57 -5.04
CA CYS A 355 5.88 5.75 -4.61
C CYS A 355 5.08 7.06 -4.76
N PRO A 356 4.35 7.30 -5.88
CA PRO A 356 3.43 8.43 -5.97
C PRO A 356 2.36 8.48 -4.88
N GLY A 357 1.75 7.34 -4.53
CA GLY A 357 0.75 7.24 -3.47
C GLY A 357 1.29 7.68 -2.09
N ASN A 358 2.54 7.34 -1.77
CA ASN A 358 3.19 7.82 -0.56
C ASN A 358 3.36 9.34 -0.53
N ILE A 359 3.65 9.97 -1.68
CA ILE A 359 3.75 11.44 -1.77
C ILE A 359 2.38 12.09 -1.61
N VAL A 360 1.29 11.47 -2.09
CA VAL A 360 -0.09 11.94 -1.79
C VAL A 360 -0.33 11.93 -0.29
N ALA A 361 -0.05 10.82 0.39
CA ALA A 361 -0.21 10.68 1.84
C ALA A 361 0.58 11.74 2.61
N ASP A 362 1.88 11.90 2.31
CA ASP A 362 2.77 12.87 2.95
C ASP A 362 2.31 14.31 2.67
N THR A 363 1.82 14.62 1.47
CA THR A 363 1.34 15.96 1.11
C THR A 363 0.06 16.31 1.89
N VAL A 364 -0.88 15.39 2.04
CA VAL A 364 -2.10 15.59 2.85
C VAL A 364 -1.75 15.77 4.33
N MET A 365 -0.82 14.97 4.86
CA MET A 365 -0.33 15.12 6.23
C MET A 365 0.27 16.51 6.47
N ARG A 366 1.13 16.99 5.55
CA ARG A 366 1.74 18.33 5.65
C ARG A 366 0.74 19.46 5.50
N ALA A 367 -0.32 19.29 4.71
CA ALA A 367 -1.39 20.29 4.61
C ALA A 367 -2.04 20.53 5.98
N LEU A 368 -2.25 19.48 6.76
CA LEU A 368 -2.86 19.57 8.10
C LEU A 368 -1.88 19.94 9.21
N ALA A 369 -0.56 19.95 8.96
CA ALA A 369 0.44 20.24 9.98
C ALA A 369 0.18 21.54 10.81
N PRO A 370 -0.29 22.66 10.22
CA PRO A 370 -0.57 23.88 10.98
C PRO A 370 -1.66 23.73 12.06
N VAL A 371 -2.57 22.77 11.92
CA VAL A 371 -3.73 22.59 12.83
C VAL A 371 -3.64 21.37 13.72
N VAL A 372 -2.81 20.39 13.36
CA VAL A 372 -2.54 19.19 14.18
C VAL A 372 -1.04 18.95 14.35
N PRO A 373 -0.27 19.94 14.83
CA PRO A 373 1.19 19.85 14.87
C PRO A 373 1.69 18.68 15.74
N ASP A 374 0.94 18.27 16.75
CA ASP A 374 1.25 17.18 17.66
C ASP A 374 0.92 15.78 17.11
N LYS A 375 0.20 15.69 15.99
CA LYS A 375 -0.27 14.43 15.38
C LYS A 375 0.40 14.09 14.05
N VAL A 376 1.21 15.00 13.49
CA VAL A 376 1.89 14.81 12.19
C VAL A 376 3.39 14.57 12.38
N SER A 377 4.00 13.91 11.40
CA SER A 377 5.46 13.81 11.26
C SER A 377 5.97 14.76 10.19
N ALA A 378 7.26 15.08 10.23
CA ALA A 378 7.97 15.66 9.09
C ALA A 378 8.03 14.67 7.93
N GLY A 379 8.57 15.08 6.80
CA GLY A 379 8.60 14.31 5.57
C GLY A 379 9.14 12.89 5.74
N VAL A 380 8.48 11.94 5.11
CA VAL A 380 8.76 10.51 5.18
C VAL A 380 9.75 10.12 4.08
N GLY A 381 10.80 9.38 4.41
CA GLY A 381 11.71 8.76 3.45
C GLY A 381 10.99 7.65 2.69
N ASN A 382 10.76 7.86 1.39
CA ASN A 382 10.06 6.91 0.56
C ASN A 382 10.88 5.63 0.36
N LEU A 383 10.19 4.51 0.19
CA LEU A 383 10.77 3.19 -0.02
C LEU A 383 11.27 3.00 -1.47
N LYS A 384 11.93 1.87 -1.70
CA LYS A 384 12.31 1.36 -3.03
C LYS A 384 11.83 -0.06 -3.21
N VAL A 385 11.29 -0.37 -4.38
CA VAL A 385 10.81 -1.71 -4.75
C VAL A 385 11.63 -2.20 -5.92
N VAL A 386 12.30 -3.33 -5.76
CA VAL A 386 13.14 -3.93 -6.80
C VAL A 386 12.65 -5.34 -7.13
N ALA A 387 12.56 -5.65 -8.42
CA ALA A 387 12.32 -7.01 -8.91
C ALA A 387 13.64 -7.59 -9.45
N TYR A 388 14.13 -8.65 -8.82
CA TYR A 388 15.22 -9.49 -9.32
C TYR A 388 14.65 -10.69 -10.05
N SER A 389 15.29 -11.11 -11.14
CA SER A 389 14.84 -12.29 -11.88
C SER A 389 15.93 -12.91 -12.72
N GLY A 390 15.72 -14.14 -13.12
CA GLY A 390 16.62 -14.84 -14.02
C GLY A 390 16.03 -16.20 -14.46
N LEU A 391 16.81 -16.92 -15.24
CA LEU A 391 16.47 -18.27 -15.70
C LEU A 391 17.07 -19.31 -14.75
N MET A 392 16.28 -20.30 -14.38
CA MET A 392 16.77 -21.48 -13.65
C MET A 392 17.49 -22.45 -14.61
N GLN A 393 18.52 -23.14 -14.11
CA GLN A 393 19.25 -24.15 -14.90
C GLN A 393 18.34 -25.26 -15.46
N GLN A 394 17.24 -25.55 -14.78
CA GLN A 394 16.27 -26.59 -15.15
C GLN A 394 15.17 -26.06 -16.10
N GLY A 395 15.27 -24.80 -16.52
CA GLY A 395 14.22 -24.09 -17.26
C GLY A 395 13.20 -23.41 -16.32
N GLY A 396 12.54 -22.37 -16.85
CA GLY A 396 11.63 -21.52 -16.08
C GLY A 396 12.33 -20.29 -15.50
N HIS A 397 11.53 -19.35 -15.00
CA HIS A 397 12.00 -18.12 -14.35
C HIS A 397 11.97 -18.26 -12.82
N TRP A 398 12.95 -17.66 -12.15
CA TRP A 398 12.80 -17.21 -10.78
C TRP A 398 12.54 -15.71 -10.77
N VAL A 399 11.73 -15.27 -9.85
CA VAL A 399 11.42 -13.85 -9.62
C VAL A 399 11.41 -13.64 -8.11
N TYR A 400 12.11 -12.62 -7.66
CA TYR A 400 12.12 -12.15 -6.28
C TYR A 400 11.83 -10.66 -6.25
N MET A 401 10.90 -10.25 -5.42
CA MET A 401 10.60 -8.85 -5.18
C MET A 401 11.06 -8.46 -3.79
N ASP A 402 11.80 -7.37 -3.70
CA ASP A 402 12.34 -6.82 -2.46
C ASP A 402 11.80 -5.41 -2.24
N ILE A 403 11.29 -5.16 -1.04
CA ILE A 403 10.85 -3.84 -0.60
C ILE A 403 11.88 -3.36 0.41
N GLN A 404 12.60 -2.28 0.07
CA GLN A 404 13.52 -1.65 0.98
C GLN A 404 12.82 -0.51 1.71
N GLU A 405 12.83 -0.56 3.03
CA GLU A 405 12.21 0.41 3.89
C GLU A 405 12.88 1.78 3.78
N GLY A 406 12.05 2.82 3.91
CA GLY A 406 12.48 4.19 4.12
C GLY A 406 12.67 4.54 5.59
N SER A 407 12.06 5.62 6.03
CA SER A 407 12.10 6.10 7.41
C SER A 407 10.99 7.13 7.64
N TYR A 408 10.58 7.34 8.90
CA TYR A 408 9.64 8.42 9.22
C TYR A 408 10.38 9.73 9.56
N GLY A 409 9.74 10.86 9.31
CA GLY A 409 10.18 12.16 9.83
C GLY A 409 10.04 12.26 11.35
N GLY A 410 10.75 13.21 11.95
CA GLY A 410 10.57 13.59 13.35
C GLY A 410 9.15 14.09 13.61
N ARG A 411 8.68 13.98 14.85
CA ARG A 411 7.38 14.49 15.29
C ARG A 411 7.47 15.11 16.67
N LEU A 412 6.48 15.87 17.06
CA LEU A 412 6.46 16.48 18.39
C LEU A 412 6.65 15.42 19.49
N GLY A 413 7.72 15.57 20.30
CA GLY A 413 8.02 14.68 21.42
C GLY A 413 8.78 13.41 21.08
N LYS A 414 9.04 13.11 19.82
CA LYS A 414 9.75 11.88 19.41
C LYS A 414 10.57 12.07 18.14
N ASP A 415 11.73 11.47 18.11
CA ASP A 415 12.50 11.29 16.87
C ASP A 415 11.75 10.42 15.87
N GLY A 416 12.08 10.58 14.59
CA GLY A 416 11.55 9.75 13.53
C GLY A 416 11.96 8.29 13.69
N LEU A 417 11.13 7.39 13.21
CA LEU A 417 11.41 5.95 13.23
C LEU A 417 12.42 5.60 12.15
N ASP A 418 13.45 4.85 12.54
CA ASP A 418 14.51 4.38 11.66
C ASP A 418 14.07 3.09 10.93
N ALA A 419 14.44 2.93 9.67
CA ALA A 419 14.26 1.69 8.90
C ALA A 419 12.85 1.10 9.00
N VAL A 420 11.83 1.89 8.69
CA VAL A 420 10.43 1.47 8.68
C VAL A 420 9.78 1.75 7.36
N ASP A 421 8.78 0.95 7.04
CA ASP A 421 7.96 1.16 5.87
C ASP A 421 7.09 2.42 6.00
N THR A 422 6.57 2.89 4.89
CA THR A 422 5.80 4.14 4.84
C THR A 422 4.39 3.98 5.39
N LEU A 423 3.71 5.10 5.67
CA LEU A 423 2.34 5.13 6.18
C LEU A 423 1.35 4.34 5.32
N TYR A 424 1.56 4.32 4.01
CA TYR A 424 0.66 3.74 3.04
C TYR A 424 0.80 2.21 2.92
N ALA A 425 1.91 1.61 3.36
CA ALA A 425 2.21 0.20 3.17
C ALA A 425 2.12 -0.64 4.46
N ASN A 426 3.16 -0.70 5.26
CA ASN A 426 3.29 -1.57 6.44
C ASN A 426 3.66 -3.02 6.09
N THR A 427 4.53 -3.22 5.10
CA THR A 427 5.09 -4.53 4.78
C THR A 427 6.22 -4.92 5.73
N ARG A 428 6.48 -6.22 5.85
CA ARG A 428 7.59 -6.77 6.64
C ARG A 428 8.75 -7.16 5.74
N ASN A 429 9.94 -7.21 6.34
CA ASN A 429 11.14 -7.69 5.68
C ASN A 429 11.10 -9.19 5.44
N ASN A 430 11.60 -9.60 4.27
CA ASN A 430 11.90 -10.99 4.04
C ASN A 430 13.21 -11.36 4.76
N PRO A 431 13.26 -12.45 5.55
CA PRO A 431 14.48 -12.91 6.20
C PRO A 431 15.61 -13.17 5.20
N ILE A 432 16.84 -12.77 5.54
CA ILE A 432 18.02 -12.96 4.68
C ILE A 432 18.21 -14.45 4.34
N GLU A 433 17.99 -15.33 5.32
CA GLU A 433 18.11 -16.77 5.15
C GLU A 433 17.11 -17.33 4.14
N ASP A 434 15.89 -16.76 4.09
CA ASP A 434 14.88 -17.15 3.10
C ASP A 434 15.31 -16.73 1.70
N ILE A 435 15.80 -15.46 1.54
CA ILE A 435 16.30 -14.96 0.27
C ILE A 435 17.41 -15.85 -0.28
N GLU A 436 18.46 -16.07 0.52
CA GLU A 436 19.65 -16.80 0.11
C GLU A 436 19.42 -18.29 -0.11
N SER A 437 18.39 -18.87 0.55
CA SER A 437 18.02 -20.28 0.39
C SER A 437 17.22 -20.58 -0.86
N HIS A 438 16.41 -19.62 -1.32
CA HIS A 438 15.45 -19.85 -2.40
C HIS A 438 15.83 -19.18 -3.72
N PHE A 439 16.67 -18.13 -3.68
CA PHE A 439 17.06 -17.35 -4.86
C PHE A 439 18.58 -17.33 -5.02
N PRO A 440 19.10 -17.21 -6.26
CA PRO A 440 20.52 -17.06 -6.49
C PRO A 440 20.98 -15.62 -6.20
N LEU A 441 20.73 -15.19 -4.98
CA LEU A 441 21.03 -13.86 -4.45
C LEU A 441 21.81 -13.99 -3.14
N ARG A 442 22.66 -13.03 -2.84
CA ARG A 442 23.34 -12.88 -1.55
C ARG A 442 23.15 -11.48 -1.02
N VAL A 443 22.72 -11.33 0.22
CA VAL A 443 22.67 -10.06 0.91
C VAL A 443 24.06 -9.73 1.46
N THR A 444 24.73 -8.76 0.88
CA THR A 444 26.10 -8.36 1.26
C THR A 444 26.11 -7.22 2.28
N ARG A 445 25.04 -6.39 2.31
CA ARG A 445 24.82 -5.34 3.32
C ARG A 445 23.35 -5.22 3.63
N TYR A 446 23.03 -5.02 4.91
CA TYR A 446 21.72 -4.60 5.39
C TYR A 446 21.90 -3.89 6.73
N GLU A 447 21.89 -2.57 6.70
CA GLU A 447 22.24 -1.73 7.83
C GLU A 447 21.53 -0.36 7.75
N LEU A 448 21.53 0.40 8.84
CA LEU A 448 21.15 1.80 8.81
C LEU A 448 22.22 2.64 8.10
N ARG A 449 21.81 3.73 7.45
CA ARG A 449 22.76 4.72 6.94
C ARG A 449 23.51 5.35 8.12
N ASP A 450 24.82 5.40 8.05
CA ASP A 450 25.67 6.01 9.06
C ASP A 450 25.97 7.48 8.75
N GLY A 451 26.49 8.20 9.74
CA GLY A 451 27.11 9.50 9.54
C GLY A 451 26.17 10.71 9.45
N GLY A 452 25.07 10.75 10.20
CA GLY A 452 24.26 11.97 10.35
C GLY A 452 23.39 12.30 9.13
N MET A 453 22.76 11.31 8.58
CA MET A 453 22.01 11.38 7.32
C MET A 453 20.51 11.68 7.48
N SER A 454 20.01 11.91 8.70
CA SER A 454 18.63 12.32 8.93
C SER A 454 18.51 13.85 9.02
N GLY A 455 17.32 14.40 8.76
CA GLY A 455 17.03 15.82 8.94
C GLY A 455 17.20 16.23 10.41
N ALA A 456 18.01 17.27 10.67
CA ALA A 456 18.18 17.79 12.02
C ALA A 456 16.91 18.50 12.49
N GLY A 457 16.61 18.40 13.81
CA GLY A 457 15.45 19.01 14.42
C GLY A 457 15.53 18.96 15.95
N GLN A 458 14.61 19.58 16.63
CA GLN A 458 14.41 19.32 18.05
C GLN A 458 14.16 17.81 18.25
N TRP A 459 13.45 17.21 17.31
CA TRP A 459 13.34 15.77 17.09
C TRP A 459 13.85 15.46 15.69
N ARG A 460 14.93 14.64 15.61
CA ARG A 460 15.54 14.28 14.33
C ARG A 460 14.60 13.44 13.45
N GLY A 461 14.80 13.46 12.15
CA GLY A 461 14.23 12.47 11.26
C GLY A 461 14.77 11.07 11.51
N GLY A 462 14.03 10.06 11.10
CA GLY A 462 14.48 8.68 11.10
C GLY A 462 15.54 8.43 10.03
N ILE A 463 16.34 7.40 10.25
CA ILE A 463 17.46 7.02 9.38
C ILE A 463 16.99 5.94 8.41
N GLY A 464 17.25 6.13 7.11
CA GLY A 464 16.98 5.15 6.07
C GLY A 464 17.98 3.98 6.11
N THR A 465 17.71 2.95 5.30
CA THR A 465 18.54 1.74 5.21
C THR A 465 19.51 1.78 4.05
N VAL A 466 20.59 1.00 4.16
CA VAL A 466 21.44 0.58 3.06
C VAL A 466 21.28 -0.91 2.87
N ARG A 467 20.91 -1.34 1.67
CA ARG A 467 20.74 -2.75 1.32
C ARG A 467 21.45 -3.06 0.02
N GLU A 468 22.33 -4.06 0.03
CA GLU A 468 23.06 -4.49 -1.15
C GLU A 468 22.87 -5.98 -1.37
N LEU A 469 22.45 -6.36 -2.58
CA LEU A 469 22.33 -7.74 -3.02
C LEU A 469 23.27 -8.03 -4.18
N GLU A 470 23.97 -9.16 -4.10
CA GLU A 470 24.81 -9.72 -5.16
C GLU A 470 24.03 -10.77 -5.96
N MET A 471 24.09 -10.67 -7.28
CA MET A 471 23.61 -11.71 -8.20
C MET A 471 24.57 -12.89 -8.21
N LEU A 472 24.11 -14.09 -7.81
CA LEU A 472 24.92 -15.32 -7.87
C LEU A 472 24.79 -16.08 -9.19
N ALA A 473 23.86 -15.66 -10.05
CA ALA A 473 23.63 -16.16 -11.41
C ALA A 473 23.28 -15.02 -12.35
N ASP A 474 23.42 -15.25 -13.65
CA ASP A 474 22.97 -14.29 -14.66
C ASP A 474 21.45 -14.09 -14.60
N GLY A 475 21.04 -12.83 -14.78
CA GLY A 475 19.64 -12.43 -14.69
C GLY A 475 19.45 -10.96 -14.96
N GLY A 476 18.74 -10.28 -14.09
CA GLY A 476 18.57 -8.83 -14.12
C GLY A 476 17.64 -8.33 -13.03
N PHE A 477 17.48 -7.02 -13.00
CA PHE A 477 16.64 -6.33 -12.03
C PHE A 477 16.01 -5.08 -12.65
N SER A 478 14.88 -4.66 -12.10
CA SER A 478 14.21 -3.40 -12.39
C SER A 478 13.84 -2.71 -11.07
N LEU A 479 13.72 -1.40 -11.08
CA LEU A 479 13.52 -0.61 -9.86
C LEU A 479 12.42 0.43 -10.03
N GLU A 480 11.52 0.48 -9.05
CA GLU A 480 10.67 1.60 -8.71
C GLU A 480 11.14 2.18 -7.37
N GLY A 481 11.48 3.46 -7.34
CA GLY A 481 11.88 4.16 -6.12
C GLY A 481 11.63 5.65 -6.26
N ASP A 482 11.78 6.39 -5.18
CA ASP A 482 11.64 7.85 -5.17
C ASP A 482 12.54 8.48 -4.10
N GLY A 483 12.57 9.83 -4.02
CA GLY A 483 13.36 10.54 -3.02
C GLY A 483 14.88 10.53 -3.27
N ALA A 484 15.33 10.37 -4.51
CA ALA A 484 16.74 10.56 -4.88
C ALA A 484 17.03 12.02 -5.20
N LYS A 485 16.04 12.79 -5.66
CA LYS A 485 16.15 14.22 -5.95
C LYS A 485 15.48 15.08 -4.90
N HIS A 486 14.23 14.77 -4.56
CA HIS A 486 13.45 15.47 -3.56
C HIS A 486 13.63 14.82 -2.19
N ALA A 487 14.43 15.48 -1.32
CA ALA A 487 14.62 15.03 0.05
C ALA A 487 13.30 15.14 0.84
N PRO A 488 13.07 14.24 1.83
CA PRO A 488 11.95 14.36 2.76
C PRO A 488 11.98 15.70 3.51
N PRO A 489 10.94 16.55 3.43
CA PRO A 489 11.00 17.90 3.97
C PRO A 489 10.93 17.92 5.51
N GLY A 490 11.64 18.86 6.13
CA GLY A 490 11.52 19.18 7.55
C GLY A 490 10.21 19.92 7.86
N LEU A 491 9.81 19.96 9.14
CA LEU A 491 8.65 20.70 9.64
C LEU A 491 9.02 21.62 10.81
N PHE A 492 8.34 22.76 10.91
CA PHE A 492 8.43 23.72 12.02
C PHE A 492 9.86 24.16 12.37
N GLY A 493 10.71 24.33 11.35
CA GLY A 493 12.10 24.74 11.51
C GLY A 493 13.10 23.58 11.58
N GLY A 494 12.64 22.35 11.46
CA GLY A 494 13.49 21.19 11.23
C GLY A 494 14.06 21.21 9.81
N GLU A 495 15.23 20.60 9.64
CA GLU A 495 15.92 20.49 8.35
C GLU A 495 15.36 19.34 7.51
N ASP A 496 15.50 19.44 6.20
CA ASP A 496 15.17 18.35 5.30
C ASP A 496 16.03 17.11 5.58
N GLY A 497 15.50 15.95 5.29
CA GLY A 497 16.22 14.69 5.34
C GLY A 497 17.27 14.58 4.22
N THR A 498 17.83 13.40 4.07
CA THR A 498 18.86 13.16 3.05
C THR A 498 18.27 12.32 1.91
N PRO A 499 18.50 12.70 0.64
CA PRO A 499 18.07 11.91 -0.50
C PRO A 499 18.64 10.49 -0.49
N GLY A 500 17.92 9.56 -1.11
CA GLY A 500 18.40 8.21 -1.39
C GLY A 500 19.32 8.15 -2.62
N ALA A 501 19.91 6.98 -2.84
CA ALA A 501 20.73 6.72 -4.04
C ALA A 501 20.60 5.24 -4.47
N VAL A 502 21.06 4.96 -5.67
CA VAL A 502 21.13 3.59 -6.21
C VAL A 502 22.49 3.41 -6.88
N LEU A 503 23.27 2.43 -6.45
CA LEU A 503 24.61 2.18 -6.95
C LEU A 503 24.72 0.74 -7.47
N LEU A 504 25.23 0.60 -8.68
CA LEU A 504 25.63 -0.69 -9.21
C LEU A 504 27.14 -0.87 -8.95
N ASN A 505 27.52 -2.02 -8.42
CA ASN A 505 28.91 -2.41 -8.15
C ASN A 505 29.68 -1.40 -7.27
N ALA A 506 29.02 -0.89 -6.23
CA ALA A 506 29.58 0.11 -5.32
C ALA A 506 30.97 -0.27 -4.78
N GLY A 507 31.88 0.73 -4.70
CA GLY A 507 33.25 0.55 -4.23
C GLY A 507 34.19 -0.18 -5.18
N THR A 508 33.79 -0.44 -6.42
CA THR A 508 34.62 -1.07 -7.45
C THR A 508 34.96 -0.08 -8.59
N GLN A 509 35.86 -0.48 -9.51
CA GLN A 509 36.11 0.29 -10.73
C GLN A 509 34.91 0.34 -11.68
N GLY A 510 33.94 -0.55 -11.50
CA GLY A 510 32.70 -0.62 -12.28
C GLY A 510 31.50 0.08 -11.61
N GLU A 511 31.77 0.90 -10.58
CA GLU A 511 30.70 1.63 -9.90
C GLU A 511 29.93 2.56 -10.85
N LEU A 512 28.62 2.48 -10.80
CA LEU A 512 27.73 3.32 -11.60
C LEU A 512 26.54 3.74 -10.73
N GLU A 513 26.32 5.04 -10.63
CA GLU A 513 25.09 5.57 -10.06
C GLU A 513 23.94 5.43 -11.06
N LEU A 514 22.81 4.90 -10.58
CA LEU A 514 21.60 4.68 -11.35
C LEU A 514 20.49 5.63 -10.87
N PRO A 515 19.53 5.99 -11.74
CA PRO A 515 18.36 6.76 -11.32
C PRO A 515 17.50 5.96 -10.33
N SER A 516 16.64 6.65 -9.58
CA SER A 516 15.72 6.03 -8.61
C SER A 516 14.66 5.12 -9.24
N LYS A 517 14.49 5.19 -10.55
CA LYS A 517 13.59 4.38 -11.36
C LYS A 517 14.31 4.00 -12.65
N PHE A 518 14.30 2.71 -12.97
CA PHE A 518 14.83 2.24 -14.25
C PHE A 518 14.14 0.93 -14.69
N PRO A 519 13.98 0.73 -16.02
CA PRO A 519 13.41 -0.48 -16.57
C PRO A 519 14.33 -1.68 -16.36
N TYR A 520 13.87 -2.85 -16.74
CA TYR A 520 14.65 -4.09 -16.61
C TYR A 520 16.04 -3.97 -17.22
N ARG A 521 17.04 -4.16 -16.38
CA ARG A 521 18.46 -4.15 -16.71
C ARG A 521 19.06 -5.53 -16.52
N LYS A 522 19.71 -6.05 -17.55
CA LYS A 522 20.46 -7.32 -17.45
C LYS A 522 21.62 -7.17 -16.47
N ALA A 523 21.86 -8.21 -15.70
CA ALA A 523 22.96 -8.34 -14.77
C ALA A 523 23.63 -9.71 -14.93
N THR A 524 24.89 -9.79 -14.59
CA THR A 524 25.69 -11.01 -14.60
C THR A 524 26.00 -11.46 -13.18
N ALA A 525 26.38 -12.72 -13.01
CA ALA A 525 26.84 -13.22 -11.72
C ALA A 525 28.01 -12.36 -11.22
N GLY A 526 27.94 -11.92 -9.96
CA GLY A 526 28.88 -11.00 -9.32
C GLY A 526 28.48 -9.53 -9.36
N ASP A 527 27.49 -9.12 -10.17
CA ASP A 527 26.95 -7.76 -10.09
C ASP A 527 26.22 -7.54 -8.76
N ARG A 528 26.42 -6.36 -8.16
CA ARG A 528 25.83 -5.97 -6.88
C ARG A 528 25.02 -4.70 -7.04
N LEU A 529 23.75 -4.75 -6.62
CA LEU A 529 22.88 -3.58 -6.58
C LEU A 529 22.74 -3.11 -5.12
N MET A 530 23.22 -1.89 -4.86
CA MET A 530 23.09 -1.22 -3.57
C MET A 530 22.00 -0.18 -3.64
N LEU A 531 21.02 -0.31 -2.76
CA LEU A 531 19.94 0.65 -2.56
C LEU A 531 20.19 1.42 -1.27
N ILE A 532 20.16 2.74 -1.35
CA ILE A 532 20.27 3.65 -0.21
C ILE A 532 18.94 4.37 -0.09
N ALA A 533 18.19 4.08 0.97
CA ALA A 533 16.90 4.72 1.20
C ALA A 533 17.06 6.17 1.66
N PRO A 534 16.15 7.09 1.32
CA PRO A 534 16.16 8.44 1.87
C PRO A 534 15.92 8.41 3.39
N SER A 535 16.48 9.39 4.11
CA SER A 535 16.24 9.57 5.54
C SER A 535 15.22 10.68 5.78
N GLY A 536 14.41 10.55 6.83
CA GLY A 536 13.29 11.43 7.14
C GLY A 536 13.68 12.85 7.51
N GLY A 537 12.76 13.81 7.35
CA GLY A 537 12.91 15.21 7.74
C GLY A 537 12.89 15.40 9.26
N GLY A 538 13.56 16.45 9.76
CA GLY A 538 13.55 16.86 11.16
C GLY A 538 12.28 17.63 11.53
N TYR A 539 11.95 17.64 12.80
CA TYR A 539 10.81 18.40 13.34
C TYR A 539 11.27 19.39 14.42
N GLY A 540 10.88 20.66 14.28
CA GLY A 540 11.22 21.73 15.22
C GLY A 540 12.67 22.20 15.11
N ASP A 541 12.99 23.31 15.78
CA ASP A 541 14.29 23.96 15.74
C ASP A 541 15.41 23.04 16.27
N PRO A 542 16.43 22.68 15.46
CA PRO A 542 17.57 21.86 15.90
C PRO A 542 18.29 22.41 17.13
N GLY A 543 18.32 23.73 17.30
CA GLY A 543 18.94 24.40 18.47
C GLY A 543 18.23 24.09 19.80
N LYS A 544 17.05 23.48 19.75
CA LYS A 544 16.27 23.06 20.94
C LYS A 544 16.38 21.57 21.23
N ARG A 545 17.21 20.81 20.49
CA ARG A 545 17.41 19.38 20.74
C ARG A 545 17.99 19.17 22.13
N ASP A 546 17.46 18.16 22.84
CA ASP A 546 18.00 17.76 24.15
C ASP A 546 19.48 17.33 24.00
N PRO A 547 20.42 17.97 24.71
CA PRO A 547 21.84 17.61 24.68
C PRO A 547 22.12 16.14 25.06
N ALA A 548 21.26 15.53 25.88
CA ALA A 548 21.41 14.11 26.22
C ALA A 548 21.05 13.21 25.05
N ALA A 549 19.97 13.51 24.32
CA ALA A 549 19.57 12.80 23.11
C ALA A 549 20.64 12.99 21.99
N GLU A 550 21.18 14.20 21.85
CA GLU A 550 22.27 14.45 20.88
C GLU A 550 23.53 13.66 21.22
N ALA A 551 23.88 13.56 22.51
CA ALA A 551 25.03 12.77 22.95
C ALA A 551 24.81 11.26 22.72
N GLU A 552 23.58 10.79 22.86
CA GLU A 552 23.19 9.40 22.55
C GLU A 552 23.31 9.11 21.06
N ASP A 553 22.74 9.96 20.21
CA ASP A 553 22.85 9.83 18.75
C ASP A 553 24.32 9.78 18.29
N ARG A 554 25.19 10.63 18.88
CA ARG A 554 26.63 10.63 18.57
C ARG A 554 27.33 9.33 18.99
N ARG A 555 26.98 8.81 20.18
CA ARG A 555 27.52 7.56 20.70
C ARG A 555 27.11 6.38 19.80
N ASP A 556 25.88 6.40 19.34
CA ASP A 556 25.27 5.32 18.54
C ASP A 556 25.58 5.47 17.03
N GLY A 557 26.27 6.55 16.63
CA GLY A 557 26.71 6.78 15.25
C GLY A 557 25.63 7.36 14.32
N PHE A 558 24.50 7.80 14.89
CA PHE A 558 23.39 8.37 14.12
C PHE A 558 23.62 9.81 13.67
N VAL A 559 24.55 10.50 14.28
CA VAL A 559 24.98 11.85 13.90
C VAL A 559 26.49 11.84 13.65
N ALA A 560 26.94 12.49 12.58
CA ALA A 560 28.36 12.59 12.27
C ALA A 560 29.13 13.12 13.48
N ALA A 561 30.23 12.46 13.86
CA ALA A 561 31.17 13.03 14.77
C ALA A 561 31.66 14.35 14.13
N ASN A 562 31.45 15.49 14.78
CA ASN A 562 32.01 16.74 14.30
C ASN A 562 33.51 16.50 14.04
N LEU A 563 33.92 16.65 12.79
CA LEU A 563 35.32 16.87 12.46
C LEU A 563 35.67 18.23 13.07
N ALA A 564 36.07 18.20 14.36
CA ALA A 564 36.58 19.37 15.06
C ALA A 564 37.92 19.79 14.49
#